data_6d58bfa080546897a94640632613523e
#
_entry.id   6d58bfa080546897a94640632613523e
#
_cell.length_a   1.000
_cell.length_b   1.000
_cell.length_c   1.000
_cell.angle_alpha   90.00
_cell.angle_beta   90.00
_cell.angle_gamma   90.00
#
_symmetry.space_group_name_H-M   'P 1'
#
loop_
_entity.id
_entity.type
_entity.pdbx_description
1 polymer ?
#
loop_
_entity_poly.entity_id
_entity_poly.type
_entity_poly.pdbx_seq_one_letter_code
_entity_poly.pdbx_strand_id
1 'polypeptide(L)'
;SNHEYLLPDLDGFLAVERVISSGADVLFCGHTHVPYVRTLDAHQLLVKVSNFGREDLESKSCIAPLKKIVNVGSVGEPRHGRPNATYVIYDNETGEVNIREIPYDYQLTCEAIVNKGLPEIFAWRLARGLEYAEKADDPTHICER
;
A
#
# COMPACT_ATOMS: atom_id res chain seq x y z
N SER A 1 -8.97 -3.81 14.74
CA SER A 1 -9.77 -4.65 13.85
C SER A 1 -8.92 -5.08 12.66
N ASN A 2 -9.16 -6.26 12.12
CA ASN A 2 -8.35 -6.81 11.02
C ASN A 2 -8.72 -6.23 9.63
N HIS A 3 -9.53 -5.17 9.60
CA HIS A 3 -10.09 -4.61 8.36
C HIS A 3 -9.75 -3.12 8.17
N GLU A 4 -8.71 -2.63 8.82
CA GLU A 4 -8.27 -1.25 8.64
C GLU A 4 -7.41 -1.12 7.37
N TYR A 5 -7.75 -0.14 6.54
CA TYR A 5 -6.96 0.20 5.37
C TYR A 5 -5.90 1.23 5.75
N LEU A 6 -4.63 0.91 5.51
CA LEU A 6 -3.54 1.87 5.57
C LEU A 6 -3.31 2.41 4.16
N LEU A 7 -3.93 3.54 3.85
CA LEU A 7 -3.78 4.23 2.56
C LEU A 7 -2.58 5.20 2.60
N PRO A 8 -1.98 5.53 1.45
CA PRO A 8 -0.86 6.49 1.39
C PRO A 8 -1.22 7.85 1.98
N ASP A 9 -2.46 8.28 1.79
CA ASP A 9 -2.99 9.61 2.17
C ASP A 9 -3.76 9.59 3.47
N LEU A 10 -3.88 8.41 4.11
CA LEU A 10 -4.62 8.29 5.35
C LEU A 10 -3.93 9.09 6.45
N ASP A 11 -4.75 9.75 7.26
CA ASP A 11 -4.34 10.54 8.40
C ASP A 11 -3.21 9.83 9.16
N GLY A 12 -2.06 10.48 9.21
CA GLY A 12 -0.84 9.92 9.76
C GLY A 12 -0.97 9.36 11.17
N PHE A 13 -2.12 9.59 11.83
CA PHE A 13 -2.41 9.14 13.19
C PHE A 13 -2.57 7.63 13.30
N LEU A 14 -3.39 6.99 12.48
CA LEU A 14 -3.60 5.53 12.54
C LEU A 14 -2.32 4.77 12.17
N ALA A 15 -1.61 5.24 11.15
CA ALA A 15 -0.35 4.64 10.73
C ALA A 15 0.70 4.72 11.84
N VAL A 16 0.80 5.88 12.47
CA VAL A 16 1.69 6.15 13.61
C VAL A 16 1.34 5.27 14.81
N GLU A 17 0.06 5.22 15.18
CA GLU A 17 -0.42 4.41 16.29
C GLU A 17 -0.09 2.92 16.09
N ARG A 18 -0.25 2.41 14.87
CA ARG A 18 0.05 1.00 14.55
C ARG A 18 1.54 0.68 14.64
N VAL A 19 2.38 1.56 14.13
CA VAL A 19 3.84 1.38 14.21
C VAL A 19 4.32 1.45 15.65
N ILE A 20 3.81 2.39 16.45
CA ILE A 20 4.16 2.49 17.88
C ILE A 20 3.67 1.25 18.62
N SER A 21 2.42 0.86 18.46
CA SER A 21 1.82 -0.27 19.18
C SER A 21 2.45 -1.62 18.79
N SER A 22 2.98 -1.75 17.59
CA SER A 22 3.68 -2.96 17.16
C SER A 22 5.08 -3.10 17.76
N GLY A 23 5.69 -2.00 18.20
CA GLY A 23 7.10 -1.95 18.64
C GLY A 23 8.13 -2.19 17.53
N ALA A 24 7.68 -2.36 16.27
CA ALA A 24 8.53 -2.64 15.13
C ALA A 24 9.15 -1.36 14.55
N ASP A 25 10.30 -1.47 13.91
CA ASP A 25 10.92 -0.39 13.16
C ASP A 25 10.39 -0.33 11.72
N VAL A 26 9.97 -1.47 11.18
CA VAL A 26 9.34 -1.57 9.87
C VAL A 26 8.07 -2.40 9.96
N LEU A 27 6.96 -1.85 9.49
CA LEU A 27 5.66 -2.51 9.39
C LEU A 27 5.34 -2.80 7.93
N PHE A 28 5.23 -4.06 7.57
CA PHE A 28 4.76 -4.47 6.24
C PHE A 28 3.25 -4.70 6.27
N CYS A 29 2.58 -4.21 5.25
CA CYS A 29 1.14 -4.38 5.06
C CYS A 29 0.80 -4.59 3.58
N GLY A 30 -0.43 -4.93 3.31
CA GLY A 30 -1.00 -5.10 1.98
C GLY A 30 -2.44 -4.59 1.93
N HIS A 31 -3.33 -5.37 1.31
CA HIS A 31 -4.78 -5.19 1.26
C HIS A 31 -5.27 -4.07 0.32
N THR A 32 -4.62 -2.92 0.27
CA THR A 32 -5.01 -1.83 -0.65
C THR A 32 -4.58 -2.07 -2.08
N HIS A 33 -3.64 -3.01 -2.31
CA HIS A 33 -3.01 -3.31 -3.60
C HIS A 33 -2.24 -2.14 -4.22
N VAL A 34 -1.98 -1.09 -3.45
CA VAL A 34 -1.20 0.08 -3.85
C VAL A 34 0.13 0.07 -3.10
N PRO A 35 1.27 -0.11 -3.79
CA PRO A 35 2.58 -0.15 -3.14
C PRO A 35 3.02 1.25 -2.71
N TYR A 36 3.55 1.37 -1.49
CA TYR A 36 4.18 2.60 -1.02
C TYR A 36 5.16 2.34 0.13
N VAL A 37 6.07 3.28 0.33
CA VAL A 37 6.91 3.38 1.53
C VAL A 37 6.64 4.73 2.19
N ARG A 38 6.27 4.70 3.46
CA ARG A 38 6.13 5.90 4.28
C ARG A 38 7.12 5.83 5.43
N THR A 39 8.01 6.82 5.50
CA THR A 39 8.92 6.99 6.64
C THR A 39 8.27 7.94 7.65
N LEU A 40 8.27 7.53 8.91
CA LEU A 40 7.72 8.29 10.02
C LEU A 40 8.88 8.85 10.84
N ASP A 41 8.93 10.16 10.93
CA ASP A 41 9.85 10.88 11.80
C ASP A 41 9.36 10.80 13.26
N ALA A 42 10.25 10.49 14.18
CA ALA A 42 9.96 10.44 15.60
C ALA A 42 9.41 11.77 16.14
N HIS A 43 9.84 12.90 15.57
CA HIS A 43 9.32 14.22 15.97
C HIS A 43 7.84 14.39 15.56
N GLN A 44 7.44 13.91 14.38
CA GLN A 44 6.04 13.89 13.95
C GLN A 44 5.18 12.96 14.81
N LEU A 45 5.78 11.89 15.34
CA LEU A 45 5.18 10.97 16.27
C LEU A 45 4.90 11.61 17.62
N LEU A 46 5.85 12.38 18.17
CA LEU A 46 5.75 13.01 19.48
C LEU A 46 4.81 14.21 19.50
N VAL A 47 4.84 15.07 18.49
CA VAL A 47 3.97 16.26 18.42
C VAL A 47 2.48 15.88 18.33
N LYS A 48 2.13 14.77 17.67
CA LYS A 48 0.73 14.32 17.61
C LYS A 48 0.26 13.65 18.91
N VAL A 49 1.13 13.00 19.66
CA VAL A 49 0.80 12.38 20.95
C VAL A 49 0.64 13.45 22.05
N SER A 50 1.43 14.53 22.04
CA SER A 50 1.31 15.63 23.00
C SER A 50 0.01 16.43 22.87
N ASN A 51 -0.57 16.50 21.69
CA ASN A 51 -1.87 17.16 21.47
C ASN A 51 -3.07 16.37 22.06
N PHE A 52 -2.85 15.19 22.61
CA PHE A 52 -3.85 14.36 23.28
C PHE A 52 -3.75 14.33 24.81
N GLY A 53 -3.15 15.34 25.43
CA GLY A 53 -3.31 15.61 26.88
C GLY A 53 -2.50 14.70 27.80
N ARG A 54 -1.32 14.24 27.40
CA ARG A 54 -0.30 13.71 28.32
C ARG A 54 0.88 14.67 28.40
N GLU A 55 0.87 15.48 29.46
CA GLU A 55 1.88 16.49 29.77
C GLU A 55 3.18 15.92 30.40
N ASP A 56 3.54 14.67 30.23
CA ASP A 56 4.73 14.10 30.86
C ASP A 56 5.62 13.33 29.87
N LEU A 57 6.18 14.06 28.89
CA LEU A 57 7.35 13.53 28.18
C LEU A 57 8.42 14.62 28.13
N GLU A 58 9.22 14.66 29.20
CA GLU A 58 10.45 15.45 29.23
C GLU A 58 11.30 15.17 27.99
N SER A 59 11.71 16.28 27.37
CA SER A 59 12.55 16.33 26.18
C SER A 59 13.90 15.63 26.42
N LYS A 60 13.94 14.32 26.32
CA LYS A 60 15.19 13.62 26.04
C LYS A 60 15.38 13.63 24.53
N SER A 61 16.37 14.34 24.07
CA SER A 61 16.95 14.31 22.74
C SER A 61 17.42 12.88 22.41
N CYS A 62 16.49 11.97 22.21
CA CYS A 62 16.76 10.68 21.61
C CYS A 62 16.46 10.83 20.13
N ILE A 63 17.46 10.65 19.29
CA ILE A 63 17.29 10.36 17.87
C ILE A 63 16.56 9.02 17.84
N ALA A 64 15.22 9.09 17.85
CA ALA A 64 14.43 7.88 17.73
C ALA A 64 14.63 7.32 16.30
N PRO A 65 14.80 6.01 16.16
CA PRO A 65 15.00 5.41 14.85
C PRO A 65 13.81 5.71 13.94
N LEU A 66 14.10 6.02 12.68
CA LEU A 66 13.08 6.22 11.68
C LEU A 66 12.24 4.95 11.53
N LYS A 67 10.94 5.06 11.73
CA LYS A 67 10.01 3.94 11.52
C LYS A 67 9.43 4.00 10.12
N LYS A 68 9.19 2.84 9.53
CA LYS A 68 8.67 2.73 8.16
C LYS A 68 7.38 1.93 8.13
N ILE A 69 6.45 2.37 7.28
CA ILE A 69 5.30 1.57 6.84
C ILE A 69 5.50 1.26 5.37
N VAL A 70 5.39 0.01 5.03
CA VAL A 70 5.61 -0.49 3.67
C VAL A 70 4.39 -1.28 3.24
N ASN A 71 3.64 -0.76 2.27
CA ASN A 71 2.63 -1.55 1.60
C ASN A 71 3.29 -2.24 0.41
N VAL A 72 3.21 -3.56 0.37
CA VAL A 72 3.89 -4.37 -0.64
C VAL A 72 3.17 -4.39 -1.99
N GLY A 73 1.97 -3.82 -2.05
CA GLY A 73 1.15 -3.81 -3.26
C GLY A 73 0.45 -5.14 -3.53
N SER A 74 0.47 -5.58 -4.76
CA SER A 74 -0.21 -6.81 -5.18
C SER A 74 0.52 -7.52 -6.32
N VAL A 75 0.55 -8.85 -6.25
CA VAL A 75 1.06 -9.70 -7.32
C VAL A 75 -0.04 -9.99 -8.36
N GLY A 76 -1.28 -10.19 -7.91
CA GLY A 76 -2.36 -10.68 -8.76
C GLY A 76 -3.40 -9.65 -9.18
N GLU A 77 -3.60 -8.58 -8.38
CA GLU A 77 -4.58 -7.52 -8.67
C GLU A 77 -4.03 -6.15 -8.32
N PRO A 78 -3.04 -5.64 -9.08
CA PRO A 78 -2.44 -4.32 -8.83
C PRO A 78 -3.49 -3.21 -9.01
N ARG A 79 -3.37 -2.14 -8.18
CA ARG A 79 -4.28 -0.99 -8.19
C ARG A 79 -3.54 0.35 -8.19
N HIS A 80 -2.36 0.38 -8.77
CA HIS A 80 -1.49 1.56 -8.83
C HIS A 80 -1.42 2.19 -10.24
N GLY A 81 -2.45 1.93 -11.09
CA GLY A 81 -2.57 2.48 -12.44
C GLY A 81 -1.84 1.69 -13.52
N ARG A 82 -1.27 0.52 -13.18
CA ARG A 82 -0.60 -0.38 -14.14
C ARG A 82 -0.88 -1.83 -13.78
N PRO A 83 -1.00 -2.74 -14.78
CA PRO A 83 -1.27 -4.15 -14.54
C PRO A 83 -0.02 -4.97 -14.14
N ASN A 84 0.98 -4.32 -13.55
CA ASN A 84 2.24 -4.97 -13.20
C ASN A 84 2.22 -5.48 -11.77
N ALA A 85 2.76 -6.67 -11.56
CA ALA A 85 2.91 -7.24 -10.23
C ALA A 85 3.93 -6.44 -9.40
N THR A 86 3.66 -6.26 -8.11
CA THR A 86 4.58 -5.58 -7.21
C THR A 86 5.00 -6.48 -6.05
N TYR A 87 6.25 -6.32 -5.63
CA TYR A 87 6.81 -6.94 -4.43
C TYR A 87 7.88 -6.03 -3.82
N VAL A 88 8.32 -6.36 -2.63
CA VAL A 88 9.31 -5.59 -1.88
C VAL A 88 10.53 -6.44 -1.56
N ILE A 89 11.70 -5.86 -1.73
CA ILE A 89 12.96 -6.36 -1.19
C ILE A 89 13.33 -5.47 0.00
N TYR A 90 13.54 -6.11 1.14
CA TYR A 90 14.00 -5.44 2.36
C TYR A 90 15.36 -5.96 2.77
N ASP A 91 16.31 -5.06 2.93
CA ASP A 91 17.62 -5.34 3.48
C ASP A 91 17.59 -5.06 4.98
N ASN A 92 17.75 -6.08 5.79
CA ASN A 92 17.67 -5.98 7.25
C ASN A 92 18.95 -5.44 7.89
N GLU A 93 20.07 -5.37 7.16
CA GLU A 93 21.32 -4.80 7.65
C GLU A 93 21.35 -3.29 7.45
N THR A 94 20.90 -2.82 6.29
CA THR A 94 20.87 -1.41 5.92
C THR A 94 19.54 -0.72 6.24
N GLY A 95 18.46 -1.50 6.40
CA GLY A 95 17.09 -0.99 6.54
C GLY A 95 16.52 -0.44 5.23
N GLU A 96 17.15 -0.76 4.08
CA GLU A 96 16.71 -0.32 2.77
C GLU A 96 15.47 -1.09 2.33
N VAL A 97 14.53 -0.36 1.72
CA VAL A 97 13.28 -0.90 1.19
C VAL A 97 13.19 -0.57 -0.28
N ASN A 98 13.15 -1.59 -1.13
CA ASN A 98 13.05 -1.45 -2.58
C ASN A 98 11.75 -2.06 -3.09
N ILE A 99 10.82 -1.23 -3.58
CA ILE A 99 9.65 -1.69 -4.31
C ILE A 99 10.07 -2.08 -5.72
N ARG A 100 9.72 -3.29 -6.13
CA ARG A 100 9.93 -3.81 -7.47
C ARG A 100 8.60 -4.00 -8.18
N GLU A 101 8.58 -3.64 -9.45
CA GLU A 101 7.44 -3.78 -10.34
C GLU A 101 7.86 -4.66 -11.52
N ILE A 102 7.08 -5.71 -11.80
CA ILE A 102 7.37 -6.69 -12.86
C ILE A 102 6.17 -6.81 -13.79
N PRO A 103 6.36 -6.63 -15.10
CA PRO A 103 5.35 -6.98 -16.08
C PRO A 103 5.14 -8.48 -16.13
N TYR A 104 3.91 -8.91 -16.32
CA TYR A 104 3.54 -10.30 -16.56
C TYR A 104 2.39 -10.36 -17.57
N ASP A 105 2.08 -11.54 -18.07
CA ASP A 105 0.99 -11.73 -19.02
C ASP A 105 -0.37 -11.74 -18.29
N TYR A 106 -0.84 -10.54 -17.92
CA TYR A 106 -2.16 -10.35 -17.28
C TYR A 106 -3.32 -10.64 -18.25
N GLN A 107 -3.06 -10.62 -19.57
CA GLN A 107 -4.07 -10.86 -20.60
C GLN A 107 -4.63 -12.28 -20.48
N LEU A 108 -3.79 -13.27 -20.22
CA LEU A 108 -4.25 -14.64 -19.94
C LEU A 108 -5.24 -14.71 -18.77
N THR A 109 -5.02 -13.91 -17.73
CA THR A 109 -5.95 -13.82 -16.60
C THR A 109 -7.25 -13.13 -17.00
N CYS A 110 -7.18 -12.05 -17.77
CA CYS A 110 -8.38 -11.39 -18.31
C CYS A 110 -9.22 -12.33 -19.17
N GLU A 111 -8.60 -13.07 -20.08
CA GLU A 111 -9.27 -14.09 -20.90
C GLU A 111 -9.92 -15.19 -20.03
N ALA A 112 -9.21 -15.64 -19.00
CA ALA A 112 -9.74 -16.64 -18.07
C ALA A 112 -10.96 -16.12 -17.30
N ILE A 113 -10.97 -14.87 -16.88
CA ILE A 113 -12.11 -14.22 -16.21
C ILE A 113 -13.34 -14.25 -17.13
N VAL A 114 -13.19 -13.81 -18.37
CA VAL A 114 -14.27 -13.77 -19.36
C VAL A 114 -14.75 -15.18 -19.70
N ASN A 115 -13.84 -16.12 -19.98
CA ASN A 115 -14.15 -17.50 -20.34
C ASN A 115 -14.87 -18.28 -19.22
N LYS A 116 -14.68 -17.86 -17.95
CA LYS A 116 -15.39 -18.42 -16.79
C LYS A 116 -16.74 -17.77 -16.54
N GLY A 117 -17.17 -16.81 -17.37
CA GLY A 117 -18.43 -16.09 -17.23
C GLY A 117 -18.46 -15.17 -16.00
N LEU A 118 -17.30 -14.77 -15.50
CA LEU A 118 -17.22 -13.74 -14.46
C LEU A 118 -17.49 -12.35 -15.06
N PRO A 119 -17.96 -11.38 -14.28
CA PRO A 119 -18.19 -10.03 -14.78
C PRO A 119 -16.93 -9.43 -15.44
N GLU A 120 -17.06 -8.91 -16.64
CA GLU A 120 -15.97 -8.36 -17.45
C GLU A 120 -15.26 -7.18 -16.76
N ILE A 121 -15.95 -6.51 -15.85
CA ILE A 121 -15.36 -5.44 -15.03
C ILE A 121 -14.10 -5.90 -14.28
N PHE A 122 -13.99 -7.17 -13.90
CA PHE A 122 -12.79 -7.68 -13.22
C PHE A 122 -11.59 -7.76 -14.17
N ALA A 123 -11.80 -8.17 -15.42
CA ALA A 123 -10.76 -8.16 -16.45
C ALA A 123 -10.34 -6.72 -16.78
N TRP A 124 -11.30 -5.82 -16.89
CA TRP A 124 -11.06 -4.41 -17.14
C TRP A 124 -10.22 -3.76 -16.01
N ARG A 125 -10.57 -4.00 -14.74
CA ARG A 125 -9.83 -3.51 -13.57
C ARG A 125 -8.39 -4.01 -13.57
N LEU A 126 -8.21 -5.29 -13.83
CA LEU A 126 -6.89 -5.92 -13.89
C LEU A 126 -6.04 -5.29 -15.01
N ALA A 127 -6.58 -5.16 -16.23
CA ALA A 127 -5.86 -4.61 -17.37
C ALA A 127 -5.40 -3.16 -17.17
N ARG A 128 -6.09 -2.40 -16.33
CA ARG A 128 -5.76 -0.99 -16.03
C ARG A 128 -5.06 -0.78 -14.67
N GLY A 129 -5.04 -1.79 -13.84
CA GLY A 129 -4.52 -1.68 -12.47
C GLY A 129 -5.32 -0.70 -11.62
N LEU A 130 -6.65 -0.70 -11.75
CA LEU A 130 -7.56 0.23 -11.05
C LEU A 130 -8.56 -0.53 -10.18
N GLU A 131 -9.02 0.11 -9.11
CA GLU A 131 -10.07 -0.45 -8.24
C GLU A 131 -11.48 -0.18 -8.78
N TYR A 132 -11.69 1.02 -9.32
CA TYR A 132 -13.00 1.47 -9.81
C TYR A 132 -12.90 1.95 -11.25
N ALA A 133 -13.94 1.64 -12.04
CA ALA A 133 -14.13 2.28 -13.33
C ALA A 133 -14.57 3.73 -13.08
N GLU A 134 -13.78 4.71 -13.50
CA GLU A 134 -14.30 6.06 -13.64
C GLU A 134 -15.38 6.05 -14.73
N LYS A 135 -16.48 6.78 -14.53
CA LYS A 135 -17.69 6.75 -15.37
C LYS A 135 -17.49 7.10 -16.87
N ALA A 136 -16.28 7.40 -17.29
CA ALA A 136 -15.94 7.84 -18.63
C ALA A 136 -15.40 6.74 -19.55
N ASP A 137 -15.06 5.56 -19.03
CA ASP A 137 -14.48 4.50 -19.84
C ASP A 137 -15.49 3.40 -20.13
N ASP A 138 -15.98 3.36 -21.36
CA ASP A 138 -16.84 2.30 -21.88
C ASP A 138 -16.11 0.93 -21.79
N PRO A 139 -16.67 -0.06 -21.08
CA PRO A 139 -16.05 -1.37 -20.93
C PRO A 139 -16.02 -2.22 -22.21
N THR A 140 -16.52 -1.72 -23.35
CA THR A 140 -16.69 -2.52 -24.58
C THR A 140 -15.40 -2.77 -25.38
N HIS A 141 -14.25 -2.19 -24.99
CA HIS A 141 -12.96 -2.37 -25.69
C HIS A 141 -11.88 -3.03 -24.85
N ILE A 142 -12.21 -4.11 -24.15
CA ILE A 142 -11.34 -4.71 -23.12
C ILE A 142 -10.21 -5.57 -23.71
N CYS A 143 -10.31 -6.06 -24.92
CA CYS A 143 -9.35 -7.01 -25.52
C CYS A 143 -9.07 -6.71 -27.00
N GLU A 144 -8.68 -5.50 -27.36
CA GLU A 144 -8.04 -5.29 -28.66
C GLU A 144 -6.52 -5.50 -28.53
N ARG A 145 -6.02 -6.45 -29.34
CA ARG A 145 -4.61 -6.91 -29.42
C ARG A 145 -3.71 -5.85 -30.04
#